data_cde8bc59b2e11344a3cb5dedd48f6ae7
#
_entry.id   cde8bc59b2e11344a3cb5dedd48f6ae7
#
_cell.length_a   1.000
_cell.length_b   1.000
_cell.length_c   1.000
_cell.angle_alpha   90.00
_cell.angle_beta   90.00
_cell.angle_gamma   90.00
#
_symmetry.space_group_name_H-M   'P 1'
#
loop_
_entity.id
_entity.type
_entity.pdbx_description
1 polymer ?
#
loop_
_entity_poly.entity_id
_entity_poly.type
_entity_poly.pdbx_seq_one_letter_code
_entity_poly.pdbx_strand_id
1 'polypeptide(L)'
;MNNNNEEGITLLQIFKVMLGRKLLLLIITLAITIVGTLAIVLGYNNLTQTYTTTFGYSNPNLFDDKYVDGSSFNYQTLIDEDTLKDLVKSDSEFKSIDIDQMIDDEGITITVNKTINQTETEIIVSEKDYTITVNSKYFKNKNQAKAFVKAVTELPLKKNDQVIESVKNDNYLTSYASNNDFISKANNLVSQYNYLMSSYKDLISNYDNMLVDGMSLSSYQNNLLAFYNESSLSMLCDEIIANIYVLDYETNKEEFNNQYEYYKNKYDLNVKTINALQEKVDYLLSKSSNVTSLELSDYNSKIAEYTIENIEYQNKMKYYGNALGKYETTDSNYVVKATTEENKAFASKLDNYYNELKKFTDTYTSVSTSAIKSCDKAYYNSTNIVSVNGGISAVLAIAISLVLGFVIACITNLIVDRKKLVAAYNNTPITNNTDTKDNKNEESK
;
A
#
# COMPACT_ATOMS: atom_id res chain seq x y z
N MET A 1 15.68 0.93 -89.08
CA MET A 1 15.52 0.84 -87.62
C MET A 1 15.75 2.20 -87.02
N ASN A 2 14.71 2.93 -86.69
CA ASN A 2 14.80 4.24 -86.05
C ASN A 2 15.20 4.05 -84.60
N ASN A 3 16.43 4.36 -84.27
CA ASN A 3 16.84 4.55 -82.89
C ASN A 3 16.40 5.96 -82.47
N ASN A 4 15.24 6.07 -81.90
CA ASN A 4 14.88 7.25 -81.13
C ASN A 4 15.69 7.21 -79.82
N ASN A 5 16.82 7.92 -79.81
CA ASN A 5 17.46 8.30 -78.58
C ASN A 5 16.57 9.37 -77.91
N GLU A 6 15.71 8.94 -77.05
CA GLU A 6 15.02 9.84 -76.11
C GLU A 6 16.05 10.34 -75.13
N GLU A 7 16.73 11.46 -75.45
CA GLU A 7 17.53 12.19 -74.46
C GLU A 7 16.56 12.85 -73.47
N GLY A 8 16.33 12.16 -72.35
CA GLY A 8 15.55 12.70 -71.27
C GLY A 8 16.13 13.97 -70.65
N ILE A 9 15.30 14.77 -70.01
CA ILE A 9 15.73 15.96 -69.24
C ILE A 9 16.76 15.55 -68.22
N THR A 10 17.93 16.17 -68.26
CA THR A 10 19.01 15.86 -67.31
C THR A 10 18.66 16.34 -65.90
N LEU A 11 19.09 15.58 -64.86
CA LEU A 11 18.90 15.95 -63.46
C LEU A 11 19.38 17.40 -63.17
N LEU A 12 20.47 17.83 -63.82
CA LEU A 12 21.02 19.16 -63.67
C LEU A 12 20.09 20.26 -64.20
N GLN A 13 19.37 19.99 -65.31
CA GLN A 13 18.37 20.92 -65.85
C GLN A 13 17.15 21.03 -64.92
N ILE A 14 16.69 19.90 -64.32
CA ILE A 14 15.64 19.88 -63.32
C ILE A 14 16.05 20.72 -62.12
N PHE A 15 17.23 20.50 -61.56
CA PHE A 15 17.78 21.28 -60.45
C PHE A 15 17.86 22.78 -60.74
N LYS A 16 18.28 23.15 -61.94
CA LYS A 16 18.40 24.56 -62.33
C LYS A 16 17.06 25.26 -62.43
N VAL A 17 16.01 24.56 -62.85
CA VAL A 17 14.61 25.06 -62.87
C VAL A 17 14.04 25.11 -61.45
N MET A 18 14.27 24.09 -60.66
CA MET A 18 13.83 24.05 -59.24
C MET A 18 14.38 25.22 -58.43
N LEU A 19 15.64 25.58 -58.62
CA LEU A 19 16.32 26.68 -57.91
C LEU A 19 16.18 28.05 -58.62
N GLY A 20 15.48 28.10 -59.76
CA GLY A 20 15.41 29.30 -60.60
C GLY A 20 14.70 30.50 -59.95
N ARG A 21 13.73 30.26 -59.07
CA ARG A 21 12.99 31.30 -58.35
C ARG A 21 13.30 31.26 -56.84
N LYS A 22 14.51 31.70 -56.50
CA LYS A 22 15.03 31.64 -55.11
C LYS A 22 14.12 32.29 -54.08
N LEU A 23 13.51 33.43 -54.40
CA LEU A 23 12.60 34.13 -53.48
C LEU A 23 11.30 33.34 -53.22
N LEU A 24 10.69 32.77 -54.28
CA LEU A 24 9.50 31.96 -54.15
C LEU A 24 9.80 30.68 -53.37
N LEU A 25 10.91 30.01 -53.65
CA LEU A 25 11.40 28.85 -52.92
C LEU A 25 11.55 29.15 -51.43
N LEU A 26 12.18 30.29 -51.08
CA LEU A 26 12.39 30.71 -49.69
C LEU A 26 11.06 31.00 -48.99
N ILE A 27 10.13 31.73 -49.64
CA ILE A 27 8.83 32.07 -49.03
C ILE A 27 7.99 30.81 -48.78
N ILE A 28 7.90 29.87 -49.72
CA ILE A 28 7.13 28.65 -49.58
C ILE A 28 7.74 27.75 -48.50
N THR A 29 9.08 27.58 -48.54
CA THR A 29 9.79 26.81 -47.52
C THR A 29 9.54 27.39 -46.14
N LEU A 30 9.66 28.69 -45.94
CA LEU A 30 9.44 29.35 -44.66
C LEU A 30 7.97 29.20 -44.18
N ALA A 31 7.02 29.44 -45.09
CA ALA A 31 5.59 29.30 -44.74
C ALA A 31 5.23 27.86 -44.28
N ILE A 32 5.68 26.84 -45.04
CA ILE A 32 5.44 25.44 -44.69
C ILE A 32 6.21 25.06 -43.43
N THR A 33 7.42 25.56 -43.23
CA THR A 33 8.18 25.32 -41.99
C THR A 33 7.42 25.84 -40.77
N ILE A 34 6.89 27.06 -40.83
CA ILE A 34 6.09 27.64 -39.72
C ILE A 34 4.82 26.84 -39.49
N VAL A 35 4.00 26.60 -40.51
CA VAL A 35 2.74 25.88 -40.40
C VAL A 35 2.97 24.42 -39.99
N GLY A 36 3.93 23.74 -40.60
CA GLY A 36 4.26 22.35 -40.25
C GLY A 36 4.79 22.21 -38.83
N THR A 37 5.67 23.12 -38.37
CA THR A 37 6.16 23.13 -36.99
C THR A 37 5.02 23.35 -36.01
N LEU A 38 4.13 24.31 -36.27
CA LEU A 38 2.94 24.54 -35.42
C LEU A 38 2.02 23.30 -35.41
N ALA A 39 1.78 22.68 -36.55
CA ALA A 39 0.97 21.46 -36.64
C ALA A 39 1.58 20.29 -35.85
N ILE A 40 2.89 20.12 -35.87
CA ILE A 40 3.57 19.08 -35.10
C ILE A 40 3.56 19.42 -33.62
N VAL A 41 3.96 20.62 -33.22
CA VAL A 41 4.11 21.00 -31.81
C VAL A 41 2.78 21.14 -31.11
N LEU A 42 1.76 21.75 -31.75
CA LEU A 42 0.46 21.98 -31.13
C LEU A 42 -0.56 20.87 -31.42
N GLY A 43 -0.45 20.15 -32.52
CA GLY A 43 -1.36 19.09 -32.91
C GLY A 43 -0.83 17.71 -32.53
N TYR A 44 0.20 17.25 -33.22
CA TYR A 44 0.73 15.89 -33.06
C TYR A 44 1.20 15.61 -31.64
N ASN A 45 1.94 16.55 -31.00
CA ASN A 45 2.43 16.35 -29.64
C ASN A 45 1.29 16.27 -28.61
N ASN A 46 0.23 17.06 -28.76
CA ASN A 46 -0.95 16.96 -27.88
C ASN A 46 -1.66 15.62 -27.99
N LEU A 47 -1.54 14.92 -29.11
CA LEU A 47 -2.18 13.61 -29.32
C LEU A 47 -1.28 12.45 -28.88
N THR A 48 0.03 12.62 -28.91
CA THR A 48 1.00 11.52 -28.75
C THR A 48 1.86 11.62 -27.49
N GLN A 49 1.98 12.80 -26.90
CA GLN A 49 2.74 12.96 -25.66
C GLN A 49 1.98 12.35 -24.47
N THR A 50 2.74 11.73 -23.60
CA THR A 50 2.25 11.23 -22.31
C THR A 50 3.02 11.86 -21.17
N TYR A 51 2.35 11.98 -20.03
CA TYR A 51 2.94 12.38 -18.77
C TYR A 51 3.04 11.17 -17.86
N THR A 52 4.25 10.82 -17.44
CA THR A 52 4.52 9.62 -16.64
C THR A 52 5.12 10.01 -15.30
N THR A 53 4.64 9.37 -14.24
CA THR A 53 5.14 9.51 -12.87
C THR A 53 5.37 8.14 -12.26
N THR A 54 6.54 7.94 -11.66
CA THR A 54 6.80 6.78 -10.82
C THR A 54 6.82 7.21 -9.37
N PHE A 55 6.01 6.54 -8.54
CA PHE A 55 5.80 6.87 -7.14
C PHE A 55 5.65 5.61 -6.30
N GLY A 56 5.83 5.74 -5.00
CA GLY A 56 5.55 4.70 -4.02
C GLY A 56 5.03 5.30 -2.73
N TYR A 57 4.71 4.45 -1.77
CA TYR A 57 4.23 4.87 -0.45
C TYR A 57 5.22 4.48 0.63
N SER A 58 5.51 5.42 1.53
CA SER A 58 6.34 5.16 2.71
C SER A 58 5.56 4.42 3.81
N ASN A 59 4.22 4.37 3.71
CA ASN A 59 3.37 3.68 4.65
C ASN A 59 3.49 2.16 4.45
N PRO A 60 3.92 1.38 5.48
CA PRO A 60 4.09 -0.07 5.37
C PRO A 60 2.81 -0.81 5.00
N ASN A 61 1.65 -0.37 5.49
CA ASN A 61 0.38 -1.02 5.16
C ASN A 61 0.05 -0.88 3.66
N LEU A 62 0.24 0.31 3.06
CA LEU A 62 0.05 0.51 1.61
C LEU A 62 1.07 -0.28 0.79
N PHE A 63 2.28 -0.47 1.33
CA PHE A 63 3.27 -1.36 0.72
C PHE A 63 2.76 -2.81 0.66
N ASP A 64 2.05 -3.26 1.69
CA ASP A 64 1.46 -4.60 1.80
C ASP A 64 0.04 -4.71 1.20
N ASP A 65 -0.36 -3.77 0.33
CA ASP A 65 -1.68 -3.71 -0.29
C ASP A 65 -2.85 -3.61 0.71
N LYS A 66 -2.64 -2.89 1.83
CA LYS A 66 -3.64 -2.67 2.88
C LYS A 66 -3.74 -1.20 3.25
N TYR A 67 -4.91 -0.79 3.70
CA TYR A 67 -5.08 0.44 4.46
C TYR A 67 -4.75 0.20 5.94
N VAL A 68 -4.65 1.27 6.73
CA VAL A 68 -4.31 1.21 8.16
C VAL A 68 -5.32 0.38 8.98
N ASP A 69 -6.58 0.29 8.55
CA ASP A 69 -7.61 -0.56 9.18
C ASP A 69 -7.54 -2.04 8.77
N GLY A 70 -6.54 -2.42 7.97
CA GLY A 70 -6.38 -3.77 7.43
C GLY A 70 -7.23 -4.08 6.20
N SER A 71 -8.09 -3.15 5.75
CA SER A 71 -8.85 -3.32 4.51
C SER A 71 -7.92 -3.31 3.29
N SER A 72 -8.29 -4.03 2.22
CA SER A 72 -7.44 -4.19 1.03
C SER A 72 -7.29 -2.88 0.26
N PHE A 73 -6.05 -2.54 -0.08
CA PHE A 73 -5.71 -1.51 -1.03
C PHE A 73 -5.46 -2.13 -2.41
N ASN A 74 -6.21 -1.68 -3.42
CA ASN A 74 -5.96 -2.05 -4.81
C ASN A 74 -5.57 -0.80 -5.60
N TYR A 75 -4.33 -0.72 -6.08
CA TYR A 75 -3.83 0.42 -6.83
C TYR A 75 -4.61 0.70 -8.13
N GLN A 76 -5.25 -0.31 -8.72
CA GLN A 76 -6.07 -0.13 -9.93
C GLN A 76 -7.29 0.75 -9.67
N THR A 77 -7.83 0.72 -8.45
CA THR A 77 -8.99 1.57 -8.10
C THR A 77 -8.66 3.07 -8.11
N LEU A 78 -7.38 3.45 -8.13
CA LEU A 78 -6.97 4.86 -8.25
C LEU A 78 -7.36 5.48 -9.59
N ILE A 79 -7.50 4.67 -10.62
CA ILE A 79 -7.84 5.09 -11.98
C ILE A 79 -9.22 4.61 -12.43
N ASP A 80 -10.03 4.07 -11.51
CA ASP A 80 -11.40 3.70 -11.81
C ASP A 80 -12.23 4.96 -12.13
N GLU A 81 -13.19 4.83 -13.02
CA GLU A 81 -14.04 5.92 -13.53
C GLU A 81 -14.70 6.70 -12.40
N ASP A 82 -15.33 6.01 -11.44
CA ASP A 82 -16.01 6.65 -10.30
C ASP A 82 -15.03 7.44 -9.42
N THR A 83 -13.86 6.86 -9.13
CA THR A 83 -12.80 7.49 -8.34
C THR A 83 -12.30 8.78 -9.00
N LEU A 84 -12.05 8.75 -10.31
CA LEU A 84 -11.59 9.90 -11.06
C LEU A 84 -12.67 10.97 -11.22
N LYS A 85 -13.93 10.58 -11.42
CA LYS A 85 -15.07 11.50 -11.45
C LYS A 85 -15.26 12.25 -10.14
N ASP A 86 -15.11 11.54 -9.02
CA ASP A 86 -15.22 12.16 -7.69
C ASP A 86 -14.05 13.12 -7.43
N LEU A 87 -12.83 12.78 -7.87
CA LEU A 87 -11.68 13.66 -7.82
C LEU A 87 -11.93 14.96 -8.61
N VAL A 88 -12.41 14.85 -9.84
CA VAL A 88 -12.72 16.00 -10.71
C VAL A 88 -13.83 16.87 -10.15
N LYS A 89 -14.86 16.28 -9.51
CA LYS A 89 -15.92 17.03 -8.83
C LYS A 89 -15.40 17.78 -7.61
N SER A 90 -14.46 17.20 -6.88
CA SER A 90 -13.94 17.77 -5.62
C SER A 90 -12.99 18.94 -5.84
N ASP A 91 -12.33 19.05 -7.01
CA ASP A 91 -11.34 20.08 -7.29
C ASP A 91 -11.70 20.87 -8.57
N SER A 92 -11.80 22.18 -8.41
CA SER A 92 -12.15 23.11 -9.50
C SER A 92 -11.08 23.16 -10.61
N GLU A 93 -9.82 22.84 -10.31
CA GLU A 93 -8.72 22.82 -11.27
C GLU A 93 -8.93 21.72 -12.33
N PHE A 94 -9.60 20.64 -11.96
CA PHE A 94 -9.78 19.46 -12.80
C PHE A 94 -11.10 19.41 -13.57
N LYS A 95 -12.05 20.31 -13.34
CA LYS A 95 -13.38 20.32 -13.96
C LYS A 95 -13.42 20.28 -15.49
N SER A 96 -12.30 20.64 -16.14
CA SER A 96 -12.20 20.63 -17.60
C SER A 96 -11.69 19.28 -18.17
N ILE A 97 -11.39 18.31 -17.31
CA ILE A 97 -10.90 16.99 -17.72
C ILE A 97 -12.12 16.10 -17.98
N ASP A 98 -12.20 15.57 -19.18
CA ASP A 98 -13.25 14.61 -19.58
C ASP A 98 -12.79 13.20 -19.17
N ILE A 99 -13.30 12.73 -18.04
CA ILE A 99 -12.95 11.40 -17.51
C ILE A 99 -13.53 10.28 -18.35
N ASP A 100 -14.76 10.44 -18.85
CA ASP A 100 -15.40 9.42 -19.67
C ASP A 100 -14.56 9.16 -20.92
N GLN A 101 -14.18 10.22 -21.63
CA GLN A 101 -13.33 10.10 -22.80
C GLN A 101 -11.92 9.59 -22.45
N MET A 102 -11.37 9.97 -21.28
CA MET A 102 -10.05 9.50 -20.84
C MET A 102 -10.03 7.99 -20.60
N ILE A 103 -11.08 7.44 -20.02
CA ILE A 103 -11.21 5.99 -19.77
C ILE A 103 -11.46 5.25 -21.10
N ASP A 104 -12.41 5.70 -21.91
CA ASP A 104 -12.75 5.08 -23.21
C ASP A 104 -11.53 4.98 -24.15
N ASP A 105 -10.67 5.98 -24.14
CA ASP A 105 -9.47 6.05 -24.97
C ASP A 105 -8.23 5.39 -24.31
N GLU A 106 -8.39 4.71 -23.17
CA GLU A 106 -7.25 4.19 -22.37
C GLU A 106 -6.19 5.26 -22.09
N GLY A 107 -6.62 6.51 -21.93
CA GLY A 107 -5.78 7.70 -21.78
C GLY A 107 -5.09 7.82 -20.43
N ILE A 108 -5.40 6.95 -19.47
CA ILE A 108 -4.73 6.80 -18.18
C ILE A 108 -4.45 5.33 -17.92
N THR A 109 -3.25 5.04 -17.45
CA THR A 109 -2.84 3.68 -17.07
C THR A 109 -2.01 3.70 -15.80
N ILE A 110 -2.09 2.64 -15.01
CA ILE A 110 -1.24 2.44 -13.85
C ILE A 110 -0.65 1.04 -13.87
N THR A 111 0.63 0.93 -13.59
CA THR A 111 1.36 -0.34 -13.49
C THR A 111 2.12 -0.41 -12.18
N VAL A 112 2.33 -1.62 -11.67
CA VAL A 112 3.13 -1.86 -10.48
C VAL A 112 4.48 -2.47 -10.88
N ASN A 113 5.55 -1.92 -10.33
CA ASN A 113 6.91 -2.44 -10.46
C ASN A 113 7.33 -3.00 -9.10
N LYS A 114 7.71 -4.28 -9.06
CA LYS A 114 8.15 -4.95 -7.84
C LYS A 114 9.56 -5.49 -8.03
N THR A 115 10.46 -5.16 -7.12
CA THR A 115 11.77 -5.82 -7.01
C THR A 115 11.62 -6.99 -6.06
N ILE A 116 11.83 -8.20 -6.56
CA ILE A 116 11.66 -9.44 -5.82
C ILE A 116 13.04 -10.02 -5.54
N ASN A 117 13.35 -10.17 -4.24
CA ASN A 117 14.53 -10.93 -3.79
C ASN A 117 14.05 -12.33 -3.38
N GLN A 118 14.49 -13.34 -4.13
CA GLN A 118 14.18 -14.73 -3.84
C GLN A 118 15.35 -15.38 -3.10
N THR A 119 15.07 -15.87 -1.89
CA THR A 119 15.94 -16.77 -1.13
C THR A 119 15.46 -18.22 -1.31
N GLU A 120 16.22 -19.22 -0.86
CA GLU A 120 15.81 -20.63 -0.96
C GLU A 120 14.50 -20.95 -0.20
N THR A 121 14.10 -20.10 0.75
CA THR A 121 12.96 -20.33 1.64
C THR A 121 11.87 -19.27 1.56
N GLU A 122 12.16 -18.06 1.03
CA GLU A 122 11.22 -16.94 1.03
C GLU A 122 11.34 -16.08 -0.22
N ILE A 123 10.20 -15.53 -0.63
CA ILE A 123 10.09 -14.48 -1.65
C ILE A 123 9.82 -13.17 -0.93
N ILE A 124 10.79 -12.25 -0.94
CA ILE A 124 10.67 -10.95 -0.30
C ILE A 124 10.54 -9.87 -1.37
N VAL A 125 9.47 -9.08 -1.32
CA VAL A 125 9.34 -7.86 -2.12
C VAL A 125 10.12 -6.76 -1.40
N SER A 126 11.25 -6.33 -1.98
CA SER A 126 12.12 -5.32 -1.36
C SER A 126 11.74 -3.90 -1.76
N GLU A 127 11.16 -3.71 -2.95
CA GLU A 127 10.71 -2.41 -3.45
C GLU A 127 9.41 -2.58 -4.21
N LYS A 128 8.52 -1.61 -4.09
CA LYS A 128 7.23 -1.59 -4.76
C LYS A 128 6.87 -0.17 -5.15
N ASP A 129 6.98 0.08 -6.44
CA ASP A 129 6.66 1.35 -7.05
C ASP A 129 5.51 1.21 -8.02
N TYR A 130 4.79 2.29 -8.22
CA TYR A 130 3.71 2.39 -9.20
C TYR A 130 4.10 3.39 -10.28
N THR A 131 3.77 3.10 -11.52
CA THR A 131 3.94 4.03 -12.63
C THR A 131 2.57 4.38 -13.18
N ILE A 132 2.19 5.66 -13.07
CA ILE A 132 1.00 6.21 -13.68
C ILE A 132 1.38 6.98 -14.94
N THR A 133 0.66 6.73 -16.03
CA THR A 133 0.86 7.40 -17.32
C THR A 133 -0.47 7.97 -17.78
N VAL A 134 -0.48 9.25 -18.16
CA VAL A 134 -1.67 9.94 -18.68
C VAL A 134 -1.35 10.60 -20.02
N ASN A 135 -2.31 10.59 -20.95
CA ASN A 135 -2.15 11.25 -22.24
C ASN A 135 -2.32 12.77 -22.09
N SER A 136 -1.42 13.55 -22.73
CA SER A 136 -1.40 15.01 -22.62
C SER A 136 -2.65 15.70 -23.17
N LYS A 137 -3.38 15.05 -24.10
CA LYS A 137 -4.58 15.62 -24.77
C LYS A 137 -5.72 15.98 -23.82
N TYR A 138 -5.78 15.35 -22.62
CA TYR A 138 -6.82 15.62 -21.64
C TYR A 138 -6.54 16.82 -20.74
N PHE A 139 -5.34 17.38 -20.80
CA PHE A 139 -4.89 18.45 -19.91
C PHE A 139 -4.62 19.73 -20.69
N LYS A 140 -4.94 20.87 -20.09
CA LYS A 140 -4.62 22.19 -20.67
C LYS A 140 -3.11 22.42 -20.80
N ASN A 141 -2.34 21.86 -19.88
CA ASN A 141 -0.89 21.97 -19.85
C ASN A 141 -0.28 20.94 -18.88
N LYS A 142 1.07 20.85 -18.90
CA LYS A 142 1.85 19.96 -18.03
C LYS A 142 1.58 20.18 -16.53
N ASN A 143 1.32 21.43 -16.10
CA ASN A 143 1.10 21.71 -14.68
C ASN A 143 -0.22 21.13 -14.18
N GLN A 144 -1.30 21.23 -14.98
CA GLN A 144 -2.58 20.59 -14.66
C GLN A 144 -2.43 19.07 -14.62
N ALA A 145 -1.72 18.46 -15.57
CA ALA A 145 -1.43 17.03 -15.54
C ALA A 145 -0.63 16.62 -14.30
N LYS A 146 0.37 17.40 -13.91
CA LYS A 146 1.15 17.19 -12.68
C LYS A 146 0.30 17.26 -11.43
N ALA A 147 -0.57 18.26 -11.32
CA ALA A 147 -1.48 18.42 -10.19
C ALA A 147 -2.48 17.26 -10.12
N PHE A 148 -3.06 16.86 -11.25
CA PHE A 148 -3.99 15.74 -11.35
C PHE A 148 -3.35 14.42 -10.94
N VAL A 149 -2.20 14.06 -11.52
CA VAL A 149 -1.47 12.84 -11.18
C VAL A 149 -1.10 12.83 -9.69
N LYS A 150 -0.63 13.96 -9.15
CA LYS A 150 -0.35 14.09 -7.71
C LYS A 150 -1.61 13.85 -6.88
N ALA A 151 -2.74 14.43 -7.24
CA ALA A 151 -4.01 14.25 -6.53
C ALA A 151 -4.47 12.78 -6.56
N VAL A 152 -4.31 12.08 -7.70
CA VAL A 152 -4.60 10.63 -7.81
C VAL A 152 -3.69 9.82 -6.88
N THR A 153 -2.39 10.10 -6.86
CA THR A 153 -1.44 9.37 -6.00
C THR A 153 -1.65 9.61 -4.51
N GLU A 154 -2.29 10.70 -4.13
CA GLU A 154 -2.60 11.06 -2.73
C GLU A 154 -3.96 10.51 -2.23
N LEU A 155 -4.78 9.91 -3.10
CA LEU A 155 -6.07 9.35 -2.71
C LEU A 155 -5.99 8.30 -1.59
N PRO A 156 -5.05 7.32 -1.61
CA PRO A 156 -4.94 6.35 -0.53
C PRO A 156 -4.55 6.99 0.81
N LEU A 157 -3.73 8.03 0.78
CA LEU A 157 -3.31 8.76 1.98
C LEU A 157 -4.50 9.48 2.63
N LYS A 158 -5.34 10.12 1.82
CA LYS A 158 -6.59 10.76 2.30
C LYS A 158 -7.55 9.73 2.89
N LYS A 159 -7.62 8.53 2.29
CA LYS A 159 -8.44 7.45 2.84
C LYS A 159 -7.85 6.94 4.15
N ASN A 160 -6.53 6.78 4.26
CA ASN A 160 -5.86 6.43 5.51
C ASN A 160 -6.16 7.46 6.61
N ASP A 161 -6.07 8.75 6.33
CA ASP A 161 -6.38 9.79 7.31
C ASP A 161 -7.80 9.63 7.89
N GLN A 162 -8.80 9.35 7.03
CA GLN A 162 -10.18 9.12 7.46
C GLN A 162 -10.32 7.85 8.30
N VAL A 163 -9.58 6.80 7.92
CA VAL A 163 -9.59 5.51 8.62
C VAL A 163 -8.89 5.60 9.96
N ILE A 164 -7.75 6.29 10.07
CA ILE A 164 -7.02 6.49 11.33
C ILE A 164 -7.94 7.10 12.40
N GLU A 165 -8.80 8.04 12.03
CA GLU A 165 -9.77 8.64 12.96
C GLU A 165 -10.86 7.66 13.38
N SER A 166 -11.13 6.62 12.61
CA SER A 166 -12.17 5.61 12.85
C SER A 166 -11.65 4.31 13.48
N VAL A 167 -10.32 4.10 13.58
CA VAL A 167 -9.75 2.89 14.18
C VAL A 167 -10.18 2.81 15.64
N LYS A 168 -11.08 1.86 15.90
CA LYS A 168 -11.50 1.53 17.27
C LYS A 168 -10.41 0.67 17.90
N ASN A 169 -9.71 1.23 18.86
CA ASN A 169 -8.88 0.44 19.75
C ASN A 169 -9.78 -0.39 20.64
N ASP A 170 -9.53 -1.70 20.76
CA ASP A 170 -10.18 -2.51 21.76
C ASP A 170 -9.87 -1.92 23.13
N ASN A 171 -10.93 -1.67 23.88
CA ASN A 171 -10.81 -1.07 25.20
C ASN A 171 -11.55 -1.92 26.22
N TYR A 172 -10.81 -2.84 26.84
CA TYR A 172 -11.31 -3.72 27.89
C TYR A 172 -11.68 -2.97 29.18
N LEU A 173 -11.26 -1.70 29.30
CA LEU A 173 -11.63 -0.86 30.45
C LEU A 173 -13.08 -0.37 30.38
N THR A 174 -13.74 -0.45 29.23
CA THR A 174 -15.13 0.03 29.06
C THR A 174 -16.11 -0.65 30.01
N SER A 175 -15.92 -1.94 30.30
CA SER A 175 -16.74 -2.73 31.20
C SER A 175 -16.26 -2.70 32.66
N TYR A 176 -15.12 -2.08 32.95
CA TYR A 176 -14.55 -2.07 34.31
C TYR A 176 -15.49 -1.49 35.36
N ALA A 177 -16.13 -0.35 35.07
CA ALA A 177 -17.04 0.33 36.00
C ALA A 177 -18.34 -0.43 36.24
N SER A 178 -18.79 -1.20 35.23
CA SER A 178 -20.02 -1.99 35.31
C SER A 178 -19.84 -3.36 35.99
N ASN A 179 -18.59 -3.80 36.18
CA ASN A 179 -18.31 -5.06 36.86
C ASN A 179 -18.52 -4.94 38.37
N ASN A 180 -19.24 -5.89 38.90
CA ASN A 180 -19.60 -5.90 40.30
C ASN A 180 -18.71 -6.83 41.14
N ASP A 181 -17.69 -7.46 40.58
CA ASP A 181 -16.74 -8.29 41.27
C ASP A 181 -15.29 -7.94 40.95
N PHE A 182 -14.40 -8.20 41.92
CA PHE A 182 -12.98 -7.87 41.80
C PHE A 182 -12.24 -8.71 40.77
N ILE A 183 -12.64 -9.99 40.58
CA ILE A 183 -11.99 -10.86 39.58
C ILE A 183 -12.24 -10.35 38.19
N SER A 184 -13.48 -9.98 37.85
CA SER A 184 -13.81 -9.38 36.54
C SER A 184 -13.11 -8.05 36.33
N LYS A 185 -13.02 -7.19 37.36
CA LYS A 185 -12.24 -5.95 37.30
C LYS A 185 -10.74 -6.20 37.01
N ALA A 186 -10.14 -7.14 37.76
CA ALA A 186 -8.74 -7.52 37.58
C ALA A 186 -8.49 -8.08 36.16
N ASN A 187 -9.37 -8.96 35.68
CA ASN A 187 -9.27 -9.52 34.34
C ASN A 187 -9.33 -8.43 33.23
N ASN A 188 -10.18 -7.41 33.40
CA ASN A 188 -10.24 -6.28 32.45
C ASN A 188 -8.92 -5.51 32.44
N LEU A 189 -8.29 -5.28 33.60
CA LEU A 189 -6.99 -4.60 33.68
C LEU A 189 -5.89 -5.40 32.98
N VAL A 190 -5.82 -6.71 33.26
CA VAL A 190 -4.83 -7.61 32.63
C VAL A 190 -5.07 -7.71 31.11
N SER A 191 -6.33 -7.81 30.69
CA SER A 191 -6.67 -7.86 29.25
C SER A 191 -6.29 -6.58 28.53
N GLN A 192 -6.53 -5.41 29.14
CA GLN A 192 -6.11 -4.13 28.56
C GLN A 192 -4.59 -4.03 28.46
N TYR A 193 -3.86 -4.44 29.48
CA TYR A 193 -2.41 -4.49 29.43
C TYR A 193 -1.92 -5.39 28.27
N ASN A 194 -2.43 -6.61 28.17
CA ASN A 194 -2.04 -7.56 27.13
C ASN A 194 -2.34 -7.02 25.73
N TYR A 195 -3.51 -6.40 25.57
CA TYR A 195 -3.89 -5.73 24.32
C TYR A 195 -2.89 -4.64 23.96
N LEU A 196 -2.56 -3.73 24.89
CA LEU A 196 -1.61 -2.66 24.65
C LEU A 196 -0.20 -3.18 24.31
N MET A 197 0.26 -4.22 25.03
CA MET A 197 1.56 -4.85 24.76
C MET A 197 1.63 -5.47 23.36
N SER A 198 0.57 -6.16 22.93
CA SER A 198 0.46 -6.71 21.57
C SER A 198 0.43 -5.58 20.53
N SER A 199 -0.39 -4.56 20.78
CA SER A 199 -0.53 -3.41 19.88
C SER A 199 0.77 -2.62 19.71
N TYR A 200 1.55 -2.42 20.79
CA TYR A 200 2.88 -1.83 20.68
C TYR A 200 3.86 -2.72 19.92
N LYS A 201 3.80 -4.04 20.11
CA LYS A 201 4.64 -4.98 19.35
C LYS A 201 4.36 -4.88 17.85
N ASP A 202 3.09 -4.84 17.47
CA ASP A 202 2.68 -4.71 16.07
C ASP A 202 3.08 -3.33 15.50
N LEU A 203 2.92 -2.26 16.29
CA LEU A 203 3.34 -0.93 15.90
C LEU A 203 4.86 -0.85 15.69
N ILE A 204 5.66 -1.43 16.59
CA ILE A 204 7.12 -1.49 16.46
C ILE A 204 7.53 -2.29 15.24
N SER A 205 6.88 -3.43 14.97
CA SER A 205 7.17 -4.26 13.80
C SER A 205 6.97 -3.51 12.48
N ASN A 206 5.94 -2.66 12.42
CA ASN A 206 5.58 -1.94 11.19
C ASN A 206 6.32 -0.59 11.06
N TYR A 207 6.71 0.03 12.18
CA TYR A 207 7.27 1.40 12.24
C TYR A 207 8.58 1.45 13.04
N ASP A 208 9.47 0.49 12.78
CA ASP A 208 10.79 0.42 13.44
C ASP A 208 11.57 1.72 13.21
N ASN A 209 12.41 2.07 14.21
CA ASN A 209 13.26 3.28 14.23
C ASN A 209 12.52 4.63 14.25
N MET A 210 11.20 4.64 14.45
CA MET A 210 10.44 5.87 14.54
C MET A 210 10.52 6.49 15.92
N LEU A 211 10.64 7.82 15.95
CA LEU A 211 10.54 8.61 17.17
C LEU A 211 9.24 9.41 17.16
N VAL A 212 8.49 9.31 18.26
CA VAL A 212 7.31 10.13 18.53
C VAL A 212 7.64 10.93 19.79
N ASP A 213 7.51 12.25 19.71
CA ASP A 213 7.88 13.17 20.80
C ASP A 213 9.30 12.95 21.37
N GLY A 214 10.23 12.55 20.49
CA GLY A 214 11.62 12.28 20.83
C GLY A 214 11.89 10.93 21.51
N MET A 215 10.87 10.09 21.69
CA MET A 215 10.99 8.75 22.26
C MET A 215 10.75 7.67 21.21
N SER A 216 11.48 6.56 21.30
CA SER A 216 11.23 5.40 20.45
C SER A 216 9.95 4.67 20.86
N LEU A 217 9.30 3.99 19.91
CA LEU A 217 8.12 3.16 20.20
C LEU A 217 8.41 2.09 21.26
N SER A 218 9.62 1.51 21.23
CA SER A 218 10.07 0.55 22.25
C SER A 218 10.16 1.18 23.64
N SER A 219 10.48 2.47 23.77
CA SER A 219 10.49 3.16 25.06
C SER A 219 9.10 3.28 25.65
N TYR A 220 8.08 3.55 24.85
CA TYR A 220 6.68 3.55 25.29
C TYR A 220 6.23 2.16 25.76
N GLN A 221 6.57 1.11 25.02
CA GLN A 221 6.30 -0.28 25.40
C GLN A 221 7.00 -0.65 26.74
N ASN A 222 8.26 -0.25 26.91
CA ASN A 222 9.00 -0.50 28.14
C ASN A 222 8.40 0.21 29.36
N ASN A 223 7.86 1.41 29.20
CA ASN A 223 7.14 2.11 30.28
C ASN A 223 5.89 1.33 30.72
N LEU A 224 5.13 0.77 29.77
CA LEU A 224 3.98 -0.09 30.07
C LEU A 224 4.41 -1.39 30.76
N LEU A 225 5.53 -2.00 30.34
CA LEU A 225 6.09 -3.20 30.97
C LEU A 225 6.58 -2.90 32.40
N ALA A 226 7.21 -1.76 32.62
CA ALA A 226 7.63 -1.31 33.96
C ALA A 226 6.42 -1.19 34.89
N PHE A 227 5.35 -0.53 34.45
CA PHE A 227 4.10 -0.44 35.20
C PHE A 227 3.53 -1.84 35.55
N TYR A 228 3.51 -2.78 34.62
CA TYR A 228 3.03 -4.14 34.86
C TYR A 228 3.81 -4.86 35.96
N ASN A 229 5.13 -4.74 35.93
CA ASN A 229 6.01 -5.37 36.91
C ASN A 229 5.87 -4.70 38.30
N GLU A 230 5.86 -3.37 38.36
CA GLU A 230 5.73 -2.62 39.61
C GLU A 230 4.37 -2.80 40.28
N SER A 231 3.29 -2.86 39.46
CA SER A 231 1.93 -3.05 39.96
C SER A 231 1.61 -4.50 40.32
N SER A 232 2.44 -5.47 39.91
CA SER A 232 2.17 -6.90 40.03
C SER A 232 0.81 -7.31 39.45
N LEU A 233 0.46 -6.72 38.28
CA LEU A 233 -0.85 -6.94 37.62
C LEU A 233 -1.16 -8.42 37.40
N SER A 234 -0.15 -9.24 37.10
CA SER A 234 -0.30 -10.70 36.92
C SER A 234 -0.78 -11.42 38.18
N MET A 235 -0.52 -10.86 39.38
CA MET A 235 -0.84 -11.48 40.67
C MET A 235 -2.19 -11.03 41.23
N LEU A 236 -2.91 -10.11 40.57
CA LEU A 236 -4.15 -9.54 41.10
C LEU A 236 -5.21 -10.58 41.40
N CYS A 237 -5.42 -11.52 40.48
CA CYS A 237 -6.42 -12.59 40.72
C CYS A 237 -6.01 -13.50 41.85
N ASP A 238 -4.73 -13.82 42.00
CA ASP A 238 -4.22 -14.63 43.10
C ASP A 238 -4.35 -13.88 44.43
N GLU A 239 -4.08 -12.58 44.47
CA GLU A 239 -4.27 -11.73 45.65
C GLU A 239 -5.74 -11.67 46.07
N ILE A 240 -6.67 -11.54 45.10
CA ILE A 240 -8.11 -11.55 45.37
C ILE A 240 -8.55 -12.90 46.00
N ILE A 241 -8.07 -13.99 45.41
CA ILE A 241 -8.44 -15.36 45.87
C ILE A 241 -7.82 -15.64 47.24
N ALA A 242 -6.58 -15.25 47.46
CA ALA A 242 -5.87 -15.53 48.72
C ALA A 242 -6.45 -14.78 49.92
N ASN A 243 -6.91 -13.54 49.71
CA ASN A 243 -7.44 -12.70 50.78
C ASN A 243 -8.98 -12.64 50.80
N ILE A 244 -9.65 -13.32 49.88
CA ILE A 244 -11.11 -13.31 49.72
C ILE A 244 -11.63 -11.87 49.69
N TYR A 245 -11.07 -11.04 48.81
CA TYR A 245 -11.60 -9.71 48.55
C TYR A 245 -12.93 -9.81 47.81
N VAL A 246 -13.96 -9.19 48.37
CA VAL A 246 -15.33 -9.22 47.85
C VAL A 246 -15.88 -7.81 47.72
N LEU A 247 -16.25 -7.42 46.50
CA LEU A 247 -16.93 -6.17 46.23
C LEU A 247 -18.44 -6.41 46.35
N ASP A 248 -19.12 -5.74 47.24
CA ASP A 248 -20.58 -5.78 47.39
C ASP A 248 -21.20 -7.22 47.37
N TYR A 249 -21.00 -7.96 48.48
CA TYR A 249 -21.45 -9.35 48.62
C TYR A 249 -22.96 -9.52 48.40
N GLU A 250 -23.78 -8.62 48.92
CA GLU A 250 -25.24 -8.79 48.90
C GLU A 250 -25.79 -8.70 47.47
N THR A 251 -25.25 -7.79 46.66
CA THR A 251 -25.65 -7.65 45.25
C THR A 251 -25.17 -8.84 44.42
N ASN A 252 -24.03 -9.45 44.77
CA ASN A 252 -23.38 -10.48 43.94
C ASN A 252 -23.58 -11.90 44.43
N LYS A 253 -24.37 -12.11 45.50
CA LYS A 253 -24.55 -13.43 46.12
C LYS A 253 -25.06 -14.51 45.18
N GLU A 254 -26.04 -14.18 44.34
CA GLU A 254 -26.58 -15.12 43.34
C GLU A 254 -25.54 -15.47 42.30
N GLU A 255 -24.83 -14.45 41.77
CA GLU A 255 -23.75 -14.65 40.80
C GLU A 255 -22.62 -15.49 41.39
N PHE A 256 -22.19 -15.22 42.62
CA PHE A 256 -21.19 -16.04 43.32
C PHE A 256 -21.60 -17.49 43.47
N ASN A 257 -22.88 -17.73 43.74
CA ASN A 257 -23.37 -19.09 43.81
C ASN A 257 -23.37 -19.79 42.45
N ASN A 258 -23.78 -19.09 41.39
CA ASN A 258 -23.72 -19.58 40.02
C ASN A 258 -22.28 -19.91 39.58
N GLN A 259 -21.33 -19.05 39.91
CA GLN A 259 -19.91 -19.26 39.62
C GLN A 259 -19.33 -20.43 40.42
N TYR A 260 -19.67 -20.55 41.71
CA TYR A 260 -19.27 -21.71 42.52
C TYR A 260 -19.72 -23.02 41.92
N GLU A 261 -21.02 -23.15 41.59
CA GLU A 261 -21.58 -24.36 40.98
C GLU A 261 -21.01 -24.61 39.57
N TYR A 262 -20.75 -23.56 38.79
CA TYR A 262 -20.11 -23.69 37.49
C TYR A 262 -18.71 -24.31 37.60
N TYR A 263 -17.84 -23.76 38.43
CA TYR A 263 -16.49 -24.28 38.61
C TYR A 263 -16.46 -25.65 39.25
N LYS A 264 -17.39 -25.94 40.17
CA LYS A 264 -17.57 -27.26 40.75
C LYS A 264 -17.92 -28.31 39.67
N ASN A 265 -18.86 -27.99 38.81
CA ASN A 265 -19.25 -28.89 37.72
C ASN A 265 -18.10 -29.11 36.73
N LYS A 266 -17.33 -28.08 36.41
CA LYS A 266 -16.12 -28.17 35.55
C LYS A 266 -15.05 -29.04 36.20
N TYR A 267 -14.77 -28.82 37.48
CA TYR A 267 -13.83 -29.65 38.25
C TYR A 267 -14.24 -31.12 38.24
N ASP A 268 -15.51 -31.41 38.58
CA ASP A 268 -16.05 -32.79 38.65
C ASP A 268 -15.98 -33.47 37.27
N LEU A 269 -16.25 -32.74 36.19
CA LEU A 269 -16.12 -33.24 34.82
C LEU A 269 -14.66 -33.56 34.46
N ASN A 270 -13.74 -32.67 34.75
CA ASN A 270 -12.33 -32.92 34.51
C ASN A 270 -11.78 -34.08 35.29
N VAL A 271 -12.18 -34.25 36.58
CA VAL A 271 -11.82 -35.43 37.39
C VAL A 271 -12.27 -36.72 36.71
N LYS A 272 -13.52 -36.78 36.22
CA LYS A 272 -14.04 -37.96 35.49
C LYS A 272 -13.24 -38.19 34.19
N THR A 273 -12.91 -37.14 33.48
CA THR A 273 -12.12 -37.21 32.21
C THR A 273 -10.71 -37.71 32.49
N ILE A 274 -10.02 -37.16 33.50
CA ILE A 274 -8.70 -37.63 33.95
C ILE A 274 -8.71 -39.09 34.28
N ASN A 275 -9.70 -39.56 35.10
CA ASN A 275 -9.82 -40.98 35.47
C ASN A 275 -10.00 -41.87 34.21
N ALA A 276 -10.87 -41.49 33.29
CA ALA A 276 -11.10 -42.24 32.04
C ALA A 276 -9.83 -42.29 31.15
N LEU A 277 -9.09 -41.19 31.08
CA LEU A 277 -7.80 -41.14 30.35
C LEU A 277 -6.73 -42.04 31.03
N GLN A 278 -6.69 -42.01 32.37
CA GLN A 278 -5.76 -42.82 33.15
C GLN A 278 -6.09 -44.33 32.98
N GLU A 279 -7.37 -44.72 33.07
CA GLU A 279 -7.81 -46.09 32.77
C GLU A 279 -7.41 -46.52 31.36
N LYS A 280 -7.46 -45.63 30.37
CA LYS A 280 -7.04 -45.90 29.01
C LYS A 280 -5.53 -46.12 28.93
N VAL A 281 -4.73 -45.28 29.61
CA VAL A 281 -3.28 -45.45 29.72
C VAL A 281 -2.93 -46.81 30.34
N ASP A 282 -3.57 -47.15 31.48
CA ASP A 282 -3.32 -48.39 32.19
C ASP A 282 -3.71 -49.61 31.35
N TYR A 283 -4.85 -49.54 30.62
CA TYR A 283 -5.25 -50.57 29.66
C TYR A 283 -4.22 -50.76 28.55
N LEU A 284 -3.75 -49.67 27.93
CA LEU A 284 -2.71 -49.76 26.88
C LEU A 284 -1.40 -50.39 27.39
N LEU A 285 -0.96 -49.99 28.58
CA LEU A 285 0.25 -50.52 29.20
C LEU A 285 0.10 -52.02 29.57
N SER A 286 -1.10 -52.46 29.94
CA SER A 286 -1.38 -53.85 30.32
C SER A 286 -1.49 -54.81 29.14
N LYS A 287 -1.88 -54.32 27.94
CA LYS A 287 -2.24 -55.14 26.76
C LYS A 287 -1.19 -55.21 25.71
N SER A 288 -0.23 -54.28 25.62
CA SER A 288 0.67 -54.20 24.50
C SER A 288 2.12 -53.97 24.91
N SER A 289 3.00 -54.88 24.48
CA SER A 289 4.45 -54.64 24.44
C SER A 289 4.87 -53.62 23.38
N ASN A 290 3.94 -53.09 22.54
CA ASN A 290 4.19 -52.28 21.38
C ASN A 290 3.45 -50.93 21.39
N VAL A 291 3.05 -50.45 22.57
CA VAL A 291 2.47 -49.08 22.66
C VAL A 291 3.52 -48.03 22.26
N THR A 292 3.22 -47.20 21.29
CA THR A 292 4.14 -46.17 20.87
C THR A 292 4.26 -45.10 21.96
N SER A 293 5.47 -44.59 22.17
CA SER A 293 5.70 -43.47 23.09
C SER A 293 4.87 -42.22 22.72
N LEU A 294 4.51 -42.08 21.45
CA LEU A 294 3.66 -40.97 20.94
C LEU A 294 2.21 -41.08 21.48
N GLU A 295 1.60 -42.29 21.44
CA GLU A 295 0.23 -42.47 21.93
C GLU A 295 0.12 -42.22 23.45
N LEU A 296 1.10 -42.68 24.23
CA LEU A 296 1.14 -42.43 25.68
C LEU A 296 1.40 -40.94 25.97
N SER A 297 2.22 -40.29 25.17
CA SER A 297 2.51 -38.84 25.29
C SER A 297 1.26 -37.99 25.12
N ASP A 298 0.39 -38.30 24.14
CA ASP A 298 -0.85 -37.56 23.91
C ASP A 298 -1.84 -37.68 25.10
N TYR A 299 -2.06 -38.89 25.63
CA TYR A 299 -2.91 -39.08 26.81
C TYR A 299 -2.35 -38.38 28.06
N ASN A 300 -1.04 -38.50 28.29
CA ASN A 300 -0.38 -37.84 29.43
C ASN A 300 -0.43 -36.32 29.33
N SER A 301 -0.27 -35.77 28.13
CA SER A 301 -0.40 -34.33 27.88
C SER A 301 -1.81 -33.81 28.21
N LYS A 302 -2.86 -34.55 27.81
CA LYS A 302 -4.25 -34.21 28.15
C LYS A 302 -4.52 -34.32 29.64
N ILE A 303 -4.00 -35.38 30.30
CA ILE A 303 -4.11 -35.52 31.76
C ILE A 303 -3.46 -34.33 32.47
N ALA A 304 -2.27 -33.91 32.04
CA ALA A 304 -1.59 -32.77 32.58
C ALA A 304 -2.37 -31.45 32.37
N GLU A 305 -2.93 -31.24 31.18
CA GLU A 305 -3.79 -30.11 30.85
C GLU A 305 -4.99 -30.01 31.78
N TYR A 306 -5.80 -31.09 31.88
CA TYR A 306 -6.98 -31.12 32.77
C TYR A 306 -6.59 -31.00 34.24
N THR A 307 -5.40 -31.49 34.64
CA THR A 307 -4.92 -31.35 36.02
C THR A 307 -4.58 -29.86 36.32
N ILE A 308 -3.97 -29.14 35.40
CA ILE A 308 -3.70 -27.71 35.55
C ILE A 308 -5.00 -26.92 35.62
N GLU A 309 -5.96 -27.19 34.71
CA GLU A 309 -7.28 -26.56 34.76
C GLU A 309 -8.00 -26.82 36.11
N ASN A 310 -7.88 -28.03 36.67
CA ASN A 310 -8.47 -28.37 37.95
C ASN A 310 -7.91 -27.59 39.12
N ILE A 311 -6.63 -27.24 39.08
CA ILE A 311 -6.03 -26.35 40.08
C ILE A 311 -6.70 -24.96 40.03
N GLU A 312 -6.91 -24.45 38.82
CA GLU A 312 -7.61 -23.17 38.64
C GLU A 312 -9.04 -23.24 39.14
N TYR A 313 -9.81 -24.31 38.78
CA TYR A 313 -11.19 -24.48 39.22
C TYR A 313 -11.31 -24.63 40.73
N GLN A 314 -10.40 -25.35 41.37
CA GLN A 314 -10.31 -25.41 42.82
C GLN A 314 -10.10 -24.07 43.49
N ASN A 315 -9.19 -23.26 42.95
CA ASN A 315 -8.94 -21.91 43.45
C ASN A 315 -10.16 -21.01 43.30
N LYS A 316 -10.87 -21.09 42.18
CA LYS A 316 -12.14 -20.35 41.97
C LYS A 316 -13.24 -20.83 42.93
N MET A 317 -13.42 -22.17 43.09
CA MET A 317 -14.36 -22.74 44.06
C MET A 317 -14.05 -22.31 45.49
N LYS A 318 -12.76 -22.33 45.84
CA LYS A 318 -12.30 -21.87 47.17
C LYS A 318 -12.66 -20.40 47.42
N TYR A 319 -12.43 -19.54 46.43
CA TYR A 319 -12.77 -18.11 46.50
C TYR A 319 -14.30 -17.93 46.69
N TYR A 320 -15.10 -18.44 45.75
CA TYR A 320 -16.56 -18.28 45.83
C TYR A 320 -17.18 -18.98 47.01
N GLY A 321 -16.67 -20.14 47.41
CA GLY A 321 -17.15 -20.90 48.57
C GLY A 321 -16.89 -20.15 49.88
N ASN A 322 -15.69 -19.51 50.04
CA ASN A 322 -15.40 -18.66 51.19
C ASN A 322 -16.24 -17.39 51.19
N ALA A 323 -16.37 -16.73 50.02
CA ALA A 323 -17.22 -15.56 49.86
C ALA A 323 -18.65 -15.82 50.29
N LEU A 324 -19.20 -16.99 49.92
CA LEU A 324 -20.54 -17.46 50.30
C LEU A 324 -20.65 -18.03 51.73
N GLY A 325 -19.52 -18.23 52.43
CA GLY A 325 -19.52 -18.86 53.76
C GLY A 325 -19.88 -20.35 53.73
N LYS A 326 -19.53 -21.07 52.66
CA LYS A 326 -19.80 -22.52 52.49
C LYS A 326 -18.79 -23.41 53.26
N TYR A 327 -17.64 -22.87 53.68
CA TYR A 327 -16.60 -23.61 54.37
C TYR A 327 -16.61 -23.30 55.89
N GLU A 328 -16.55 -24.35 56.70
CA GLU A 328 -16.37 -24.24 58.14
C GLU A 328 -14.93 -23.87 58.51
N THR A 329 -14.70 -23.26 59.69
CA THR A 329 -13.37 -22.84 60.15
C THR A 329 -12.38 -24.00 60.29
N THR A 330 -12.85 -25.22 60.35
CA THR A 330 -12.07 -26.47 60.41
C THR A 330 -11.74 -27.06 59.04
N ASP A 331 -12.36 -26.54 57.98
CA ASP A 331 -12.13 -27.00 56.59
C ASP A 331 -10.75 -26.48 56.09
N SER A 332 -10.00 -27.33 55.41
CA SER A 332 -8.72 -26.98 54.78
C SER A 332 -8.85 -25.88 53.70
N ASN A 333 -10.06 -25.71 53.16
CA ASN A 333 -10.36 -24.66 52.19
C ASN A 333 -10.82 -23.35 52.84
N TYR A 334 -11.01 -23.31 54.15
CA TYR A 334 -11.45 -22.10 54.83
C TYR A 334 -10.36 -21.02 54.79
N VAL A 335 -10.76 -19.80 54.43
CA VAL A 335 -9.91 -18.60 54.48
C VAL A 335 -10.72 -17.47 55.11
N VAL A 336 -10.09 -16.70 55.99
CA VAL A 336 -10.72 -15.52 56.58
C VAL A 336 -10.98 -14.50 55.47
N LYS A 337 -12.23 -14.03 55.35
CA LYS A 337 -12.59 -12.98 54.37
C LYS A 337 -11.98 -11.66 54.78
N ALA A 338 -11.58 -10.88 53.78
CA ALA A 338 -11.13 -9.50 53.98
C ALA A 338 -12.20 -8.66 54.68
N THR A 339 -11.76 -7.78 55.55
CA THR A 339 -12.62 -6.79 56.21
C THR A 339 -13.15 -5.74 55.25
N THR A 340 -14.19 -5.01 55.64
CA THR A 340 -14.73 -3.94 54.82
C THR A 340 -13.66 -2.87 54.45
N GLU A 341 -12.76 -2.55 55.36
CA GLU A 341 -11.70 -1.56 55.11
C GLU A 341 -10.64 -2.11 54.15
N GLU A 342 -10.26 -3.38 54.26
CA GLU A 342 -9.35 -4.05 53.32
C GLU A 342 -9.97 -4.13 51.93
N ASN A 343 -11.25 -4.43 51.80
CA ASN A 343 -11.98 -4.43 50.52
C ASN A 343 -12.02 -3.04 49.89
N LYS A 344 -12.22 -1.96 50.66
CA LYS A 344 -12.18 -0.57 50.16
C LYS A 344 -10.78 -0.19 49.72
N ALA A 345 -9.74 -0.56 50.50
CA ALA A 345 -8.36 -0.29 50.13
C ALA A 345 -8.00 -1.01 48.83
N PHE A 346 -8.43 -2.26 48.66
CA PHE A 346 -8.20 -3.01 47.44
C PHE A 346 -8.97 -2.43 46.25
N ALA A 347 -10.23 -2.01 46.44
CA ALA A 347 -10.97 -1.28 45.39
C ALA A 347 -10.25 -0.04 44.92
N SER A 348 -9.73 0.78 45.84
CA SER A 348 -8.93 1.97 45.49
C SER A 348 -7.63 1.63 44.75
N LYS A 349 -6.99 0.50 45.09
CA LYS A 349 -5.82 -0.02 44.37
C LYS A 349 -6.17 -0.34 42.90
N LEU A 350 -7.28 -1.05 42.65
CA LEU A 350 -7.73 -1.38 41.32
C LEU A 350 -8.11 -0.13 40.51
N ASP A 351 -8.79 0.84 41.16
CA ASP A 351 -9.15 2.11 40.51
C ASP A 351 -7.91 2.93 40.10
N ASN A 352 -6.85 2.90 40.91
CA ASN A 352 -5.57 3.51 40.55
C ASN A 352 -4.98 2.82 39.31
N TYR A 353 -4.99 1.49 39.25
CA TYR A 353 -4.48 0.75 38.10
C TYR A 353 -5.33 0.99 36.84
N TYR A 354 -6.65 1.08 37.00
CA TYR A 354 -7.54 1.50 35.92
C TYR A 354 -7.16 2.86 35.35
N ASN A 355 -6.93 3.85 36.21
CA ASN A 355 -6.57 5.20 35.78
C ASN A 355 -5.19 5.24 35.06
N GLU A 356 -4.23 4.47 35.54
CA GLU A 356 -2.92 4.38 34.88
C GLU A 356 -3.02 3.69 33.52
N LEU A 357 -3.74 2.54 33.41
CA LEU A 357 -3.95 1.86 32.14
C LEU A 357 -4.74 2.71 31.16
N LYS A 358 -5.68 3.53 31.64
CA LYS A 358 -6.37 4.50 30.79
C LYS A 358 -5.40 5.52 30.19
N LYS A 359 -4.46 6.05 30.98
CA LYS A 359 -3.40 6.95 30.47
C LYS A 359 -2.53 6.26 29.43
N PHE A 360 -2.15 4.99 29.66
CA PHE A 360 -1.39 4.22 28.68
C PHE A 360 -2.18 4.00 27.40
N THR A 361 -3.50 3.77 27.48
CA THR A 361 -4.38 3.63 26.32
C THR A 361 -4.45 4.93 25.52
N ASP A 362 -4.64 6.07 26.19
CA ASP A 362 -4.68 7.39 25.56
C ASP A 362 -3.31 7.72 24.92
N THR A 363 -2.21 7.39 25.60
CA THR A 363 -0.85 7.54 25.07
C THR A 363 -0.63 6.67 23.85
N TYR A 364 -1.01 5.41 23.88
CA TYR A 364 -0.90 4.51 22.73
C TYR A 364 -1.67 5.07 21.52
N THR A 365 -2.89 5.53 21.71
CA THR A 365 -3.71 6.13 20.64
C THR A 365 -3.01 7.33 20.01
N SER A 366 -2.44 8.22 20.82
CA SER A 366 -1.68 9.38 20.33
C SER A 366 -0.40 8.97 19.58
N VAL A 367 0.38 8.05 20.18
CA VAL A 367 1.65 7.58 19.62
C VAL A 367 1.44 6.82 18.32
N SER A 368 0.48 5.91 18.26
CA SER A 368 0.17 5.14 17.05
C SER A 368 -0.32 6.05 15.91
N THR A 369 -1.22 6.98 16.21
CA THR A 369 -1.67 7.98 15.22
C THR A 369 -0.52 8.82 14.68
N SER A 370 0.37 9.30 15.55
CA SER A 370 1.53 10.10 15.16
C SER A 370 2.53 9.29 14.33
N ALA A 371 2.80 8.05 14.71
CA ALA A 371 3.67 7.15 13.98
C ALA A 371 3.13 6.89 12.57
N ILE A 372 1.87 6.53 12.43
CA ILE A 372 1.21 6.27 11.14
C ILE A 372 1.26 7.53 10.26
N LYS A 373 0.81 8.68 10.77
CA LYS A 373 0.78 9.95 10.01
C LYS A 373 2.15 10.40 9.54
N SER A 374 3.20 10.13 10.30
CA SER A 374 4.56 10.51 9.91
C SER A 374 5.09 9.71 8.70
N CYS A 375 4.64 8.47 8.54
CA CYS A 375 4.95 7.60 7.40
C CYS A 375 3.96 7.70 6.24
N ASP A 376 2.79 8.33 6.44
CA ASP A 376 1.75 8.37 5.43
C ASP A 376 2.06 9.39 4.35
N LYS A 377 3.03 9.07 3.50
CA LYS A 377 3.55 9.94 2.44
C LYS A 377 3.75 9.16 1.16
N ALA A 378 3.41 9.80 0.03
CA ALA A 378 3.88 9.36 -1.27
C ALA A 378 5.28 9.93 -1.53
N TYR A 379 6.16 9.10 -2.07
CA TYR A 379 7.45 9.53 -2.59
C TYR A 379 7.47 9.35 -4.11
N TYR A 380 8.32 10.15 -4.76
CA TYR A 380 8.44 10.14 -6.22
C TYR A 380 9.89 9.88 -6.60
N ASN A 381 10.11 8.92 -7.51
CA ASN A 381 11.46 8.47 -7.89
C ASN A 381 12.23 9.45 -8.75
N SER A 382 11.66 10.60 -9.14
CA SER A 382 12.35 11.64 -9.88
C SER A 382 12.13 13.02 -9.26
N THR A 383 13.12 13.90 -9.40
CA THR A 383 13.03 15.32 -9.02
C THR A 383 11.93 16.05 -9.80
N ASN A 384 11.56 15.54 -10.97
CA ASN A 384 10.39 15.97 -11.73
C ASN A 384 9.26 14.99 -11.48
N ILE A 385 8.24 15.39 -10.72
CA ILE A 385 7.06 14.57 -10.43
C ILE A 385 6.43 14.00 -11.71
N VAL A 386 6.53 14.71 -12.83
CA VAL A 386 6.01 14.27 -14.12
C VAL A 386 7.07 14.39 -15.19
N SER A 387 7.46 13.28 -15.78
CA SER A 387 8.27 13.22 -17.01
C SER A 387 7.36 13.26 -18.24
N VAL A 388 7.87 13.86 -19.32
CA VAL A 388 7.17 13.91 -20.61
C VAL A 388 7.79 12.87 -21.52
N ASN A 389 6.98 11.93 -22.00
CA ASN A 389 7.40 10.89 -22.93
C ASN A 389 6.67 11.04 -24.27
N GLY A 390 7.30 10.60 -25.33
CA GLY A 390 6.74 10.71 -26.68
C GLY A 390 6.79 12.15 -27.23
N GLY A 391 6.19 12.32 -28.39
CA GLY A 391 6.20 13.58 -29.13
C GLY A 391 7.51 13.85 -29.87
N ILE A 392 7.52 14.93 -30.62
CA ILE A 392 8.65 15.37 -31.42
C ILE A 392 9.19 16.68 -30.84
N SER A 393 10.50 16.76 -30.58
CA SER A 393 11.09 18.00 -30.08
C SER A 393 10.89 19.16 -31.07
N ALA A 394 10.77 20.39 -30.59
CA ALA A 394 10.60 21.57 -31.44
C ALA A 394 11.71 21.69 -32.50
N VAL A 395 12.94 21.34 -32.14
CA VAL A 395 14.09 21.36 -33.07
C VAL A 395 13.89 20.34 -34.19
N LEU A 396 13.46 19.11 -33.84
CA LEU A 396 13.22 18.06 -34.83
C LEU A 396 11.98 18.39 -35.70
N ALA A 397 10.94 18.97 -35.10
CA ALA A 397 9.76 19.46 -35.83
C ALA A 397 10.12 20.53 -36.87
N ILE A 398 10.96 21.49 -36.48
CA ILE A 398 11.51 22.52 -37.44
C ILE A 398 12.29 21.83 -38.56
N ALA A 399 13.18 20.89 -38.22
CA ALA A 399 14.00 20.21 -39.25
C ALA A 399 13.12 19.41 -40.25
N ILE A 400 12.14 18.64 -39.74
CA ILE A 400 11.21 17.89 -40.61
C ILE A 400 10.38 18.82 -41.49
N SER A 401 9.82 19.89 -40.90
CA SER A 401 9.00 20.87 -41.63
C SER A 401 9.80 21.65 -42.63
N LEU A 402 11.11 21.96 -42.38
CA LEU A 402 12.00 22.64 -43.29
C LEU A 402 12.30 21.75 -44.51
N VAL A 403 12.61 20.48 -44.31
CA VAL A 403 12.85 19.52 -45.39
C VAL A 403 11.60 19.37 -46.25
N LEU A 404 10.44 19.16 -45.65
CA LEU A 404 9.15 19.05 -46.35
C LEU A 404 8.84 20.36 -47.12
N GLY A 405 9.02 21.49 -46.47
CA GLY A 405 8.82 22.81 -47.06
C GLY A 405 9.70 23.04 -48.28
N PHE A 406 10.98 22.66 -48.20
CA PHE A 406 11.91 22.74 -49.31
C PHE A 406 11.49 21.83 -50.47
N VAL A 407 11.13 20.60 -50.23
CA VAL A 407 10.67 19.66 -51.26
C VAL A 407 9.42 20.18 -51.97
N ILE A 408 8.41 20.64 -51.20
CA ILE A 408 7.18 21.20 -51.76
C ILE A 408 7.45 22.46 -52.55
N ALA A 409 8.34 23.34 -52.06
CA ALA A 409 8.74 24.56 -52.78
C ALA A 409 9.45 24.23 -54.13
N CYS A 410 10.29 23.19 -54.13
CA CYS A 410 10.92 22.69 -55.35
C CYS A 410 9.91 22.17 -56.38
N ILE A 411 8.94 21.34 -55.91
CA ILE A 411 7.85 20.82 -56.76
C ILE A 411 7.01 21.98 -57.31
N THR A 412 6.65 22.96 -56.45
CA THR A 412 5.90 24.14 -56.87
C THR A 412 6.63 24.94 -57.95
N ASN A 413 7.95 25.15 -57.78
CA ASN A 413 8.77 25.82 -58.81
C ASN A 413 8.80 25.06 -60.16
N LEU A 414 8.88 23.73 -60.11
CA LEU A 414 8.78 22.89 -61.32
C LEU A 414 7.42 23.04 -62.02
N ILE A 415 6.33 23.09 -61.28
CA ILE A 415 4.97 23.24 -61.82
C ILE A 415 4.81 24.64 -62.46
N VAL A 416 5.24 25.70 -61.72
CA VAL A 416 5.11 27.10 -62.18
C VAL A 416 5.99 27.39 -63.39
N ASP A 417 7.19 26.82 -63.46
CA ASP A 417 8.13 27.00 -64.57
C ASP A 417 8.09 25.85 -65.61
N ARG A 418 6.95 25.08 -65.63
CA ARG A 418 6.74 23.97 -66.58
C ARG A 418 7.08 24.32 -68.02
N LYS A 419 6.71 25.52 -68.47
CA LYS A 419 7.05 26.01 -69.83
C LYS A 419 8.56 26.11 -70.08
N LYS A 420 9.37 26.50 -69.09
CA LYS A 420 10.84 26.55 -69.20
C LYS A 420 11.44 25.16 -69.23
N LEU A 421 10.86 24.22 -68.53
CA LEU A 421 11.28 22.82 -68.55
C LEU A 421 11.04 22.17 -69.91
N VAL A 422 9.87 22.41 -70.50
CA VAL A 422 9.52 21.96 -71.84
C VAL A 422 10.42 22.64 -72.89
N ALA A 423 10.69 23.93 -72.73
CA ALA A 423 11.63 24.65 -73.65
C ALA A 423 13.07 24.12 -73.49
N ALA A 424 13.53 23.79 -72.29
CA ALA A 424 14.84 23.18 -72.09
C ALA A 424 14.94 21.78 -72.74
N TYR A 425 13.85 21.02 -72.67
CA TYR A 425 13.71 19.71 -73.34
C TYR A 425 13.83 19.86 -74.87
N ASN A 426 13.12 20.81 -75.44
CA ASN A 426 13.08 21.03 -76.87
C ASN A 426 14.37 21.70 -77.45
N ASN A 427 15.21 22.38 -76.64
CA ASN A 427 16.39 23.04 -77.01
C ASN A 427 17.68 22.27 -76.68
N THR A 428 17.62 21.03 -76.34
CA THR A 428 18.81 20.18 -76.15
C THR A 428 19.37 19.87 -77.53
N PRO A 429 20.61 20.31 -77.87
CA PRO A 429 21.16 20.06 -79.19
C PRO A 429 21.38 18.57 -79.42
N ILE A 430 20.84 18.06 -80.53
CA ILE A 430 21.10 16.70 -81.00
C ILE A 430 22.58 16.68 -81.43
N THR A 431 23.43 16.13 -80.60
CA THR A 431 24.83 15.81 -81.05
C THR A 431 24.75 14.62 -81.96
N ASN A 432 24.70 14.96 -83.29
CA ASN A 432 24.92 13.93 -84.30
C ASN A 432 26.43 13.55 -84.23
N ASN A 433 26.73 12.44 -83.66
CA ASN A 433 27.99 11.73 -83.89
C ASN A 433 27.92 11.12 -85.28
N THR A 434 28.37 11.89 -86.28
CA THR A 434 28.83 11.35 -87.55
C THR A 434 30.23 10.77 -87.37
N ASP A 435 30.24 9.45 -87.22
CA ASP A 435 31.43 8.63 -87.42
C ASP A 435 31.87 8.77 -88.88
N THR A 436 32.95 9.46 -89.14
CA THR A 436 33.74 9.33 -90.36
C THR A 436 34.94 8.44 -89.99
N LYS A 437 34.85 7.20 -90.38
CA LYS A 437 36.01 6.33 -90.63
C LYS A 437 36.78 6.95 -91.80
N ASP A 438 38.10 7.20 -91.65
CA ASP A 438 39.05 7.04 -92.75
C ASP A 438 40.37 6.51 -92.18
N ASN A 439 40.73 5.38 -92.85
CA ASN A 439 42.02 4.71 -92.84
C ASN A 439 43.16 5.64 -93.30
N LYS A 440 44.33 5.54 -92.79
CA LYS A 440 45.54 5.13 -93.50
C LYS A 440 46.73 5.00 -92.59
N ASN A 441 47.23 3.85 -92.66
CA ASN A 441 48.60 3.33 -92.72
C ASN A 441 49.81 4.31 -92.62
N GLU A 442 50.83 3.66 -92.10
CA GLU A 442 52.27 3.64 -92.38
C GLU A 442 53.16 4.35 -91.38
N GLU A 443 53.88 3.46 -90.75
CA GLU A 443 55.30 3.10 -90.84
C GLU A 443 56.32 3.91 -90.05
N SER A 444 57.04 3.15 -89.30
CA SER A 444 58.48 3.18 -89.02
C SER A 444 59.10 4.37 -88.24
N LYS A 445 59.55 4.14 -87.17
CA LYS A 445 60.89 3.70 -86.70
C LYS A 445 60.88 3.54 -85.16
#